data_99c2f38920813ba75e69933b5dc666f0
#
_entry.id   99c2f38920813ba75e69933b5dc666f0
#
_cell.length_a   1.000
_cell.length_b   1.000
_cell.length_c   1.000
_cell.angle_alpha   90.00
_cell.angle_beta   90.00
_cell.angle_gamma   90.00
#
_symmetry.space_group_name_H-M   'P 1'
#
loop_
_entity.id
_entity.type
_entity.pdbx_description
1 polymer ?
#
loop_
_entity_poly.entity_id
_entity_poly.type
_entity_poly.pdbx_seq_one_letter_code
_entity_poly.pdbx_strand_id
1 'polypeptide(L)'
;MSTSTQETPASLHPPAEARIDHETGERKRWTTGDSWLIAGVTAMILVGLCLASVQAHEVDSQHAPGDSAWLDGAAWAELASLDGAWSRDVSVEESDGKLVLRSKGLPDHATGRFPNASNPNAIRPQSYRFSLPLDPVMHDTGQASRGYLFGVGLNGVVFDPGTAENWTPDGLQRGGQPTDWTYEAIGPGEQKNLGLDASNAHVQPTGAYHYHGIPTGLLAEHQAQGQMTLIGFAADGWPIYGPLSHRDPTDLDSPLVELRSSYQLKPGSRPSGNAGPGGAYDGTFTQDWQYVAGSGDLDEANGRVGVTPEFPDGTYYYVLTHEFPFVPRMFKGEPDRSFMKRRGPRDTSGRGGPPPRRPGA
;
A
#
# COMPACT_ATOMS: atom_id res chain seq x y z
N MET A 1 68.42 -8.51 -1.73
CA MET A 1 68.83 -7.53 -0.73
C MET A 1 67.69 -6.58 -0.44
N SER A 2 67.32 -6.56 0.82
CA SER A 2 66.49 -5.59 1.54
C SER A 2 65.00 -5.62 1.32
N THR A 3 64.21 -5.68 2.23
CA THR A 3 63.97 -6.01 3.65
C THR A 3 62.52 -5.70 3.91
N SER A 4 61.88 -6.69 4.43
CA SER A 4 60.50 -6.67 4.92
C SER A 4 60.39 -5.77 6.15
N THR A 5 59.32 -4.97 6.22
CA THR A 5 58.83 -4.48 7.51
C THR A 5 57.34 -4.79 7.63
N GLN A 6 57.05 -5.71 8.54
CA GLN A 6 55.71 -6.00 9.07
C GLN A 6 55.31 -4.88 10.04
N GLU A 7 54.12 -4.36 9.89
CA GLU A 7 53.44 -3.61 10.93
C GLU A 7 52.31 -4.44 11.54
N THR A 8 52.35 -4.51 12.86
CA THR A 8 51.46 -5.25 13.76
C THR A 8 50.19 -4.44 14.00
N PRO A 9 48.99 -5.03 14.09
CA PRO A 9 47.77 -4.29 14.39
C PRO A 9 47.63 -4.05 15.91
N ALA A 10 47.19 -2.85 16.24
CA ALA A 10 46.91 -2.36 17.57
C ALA A 10 45.70 -3.06 18.23
N SER A 11 45.89 -3.38 19.49
CA SER A 11 44.90 -4.01 20.38
C SER A 11 43.81 -3.00 20.79
N LEU A 12 42.55 -3.36 20.61
CA LEU A 12 41.37 -2.66 21.16
C LEU A 12 41.10 -3.20 22.58
N HIS A 13 41.15 -2.32 23.57
CA HIS A 13 40.70 -2.57 24.93
C HIS A 13 39.19 -2.44 25.05
N PRO A 14 38.50 -3.26 25.84
CA PRO A 14 37.09 -3.13 26.15
C PRO A 14 36.87 -2.03 27.24
N PRO A 15 35.65 -1.40 27.25
CA PRO A 15 35.34 -0.40 28.25
C PRO A 15 34.98 -0.99 29.61
N ALA A 16 35.27 -0.17 30.63
CA ALA A 16 35.25 -0.48 32.06
C ALA A 16 33.86 -0.87 32.58
N GLU A 17 33.83 -1.88 33.43
CA GLU A 17 32.72 -2.27 34.27
C GLU A 17 32.41 -1.23 35.34
N ALA A 18 31.13 -0.88 35.51
CA ALA A 18 30.64 -0.05 36.61
C ALA A 18 30.55 -0.91 37.90
N ARG A 19 31.25 -0.48 38.92
CA ARG A 19 31.21 -1.04 40.29
C ARG A 19 29.90 -0.66 40.98
N ILE A 20 29.25 -1.67 41.57
CA ILE A 20 28.13 -1.52 42.50
C ILE A 20 28.72 -1.47 43.90
N ASP A 21 28.49 -0.40 44.66
CA ASP A 21 28.78 -0.31 46.08
C ASP A 21 27.64 -0.92 46.89
N HIS A 22 28.00 -1.95 47.66
CA HIS A 22 27.24 -2.53 48.75
C HIS A 22 27.59 -1.78 50.04
N GLU A 23 26.62 -1.07 50.61
CA GLU A 23 26.57 -0.91 52.07
C GLU A 23 25.19 -0.48 52.56
N THR A 24 24.80 -1.20 53.55
CA THR A 24 23.91 -1.06 54.68
C THR A 24 22.41 -1.37 54.47
N GLY A 25 22.10 -2.60 54.86
CA GLY A 25 20.74 -3.04 55.17
C GLY A 25 20.25 -2.52 56.53
N GLU A 26 19.02 -2.02 56.55
CA GLU A 26 18.17 -2.04 57.77
C GLU A 26 16.72 -2.20 57.40
N ARG A 27 16.15 -3.31 57.88
CA ARG A 27 14.69 -3.55 57.85
C ARG A 27 14.06 -2.88 59.06
N LYS A 28 13.12 -1.95 58.88
CA LYS A 28 12.20 -1.52 59.94
C LYS A 28 10.86 -2.21 59.77
N ARG A 29 10.57 -3.01 60.78
CA ARG A 29 9.32 -3.70 61.05
C ARG A 29 8.37 -2.67 61.68
N TRP A 30 7.15 -2.54 61.22
CA TRP A 30 6.09 -1.84 61.92
C TRP A 30 5.12 -2.88 62.49
N THR A 31 4.93 -2.83 63.80
CA THR A 31 3.97 -3.59 64.60
C THR A 31 2.71 -2.76 64.79
N THR A 32 1.61 -3.48 64.75
CA THR A 32 0.23 -3.06 65.04
C THR A 32 0.07 -2.50 66.45
N GLY A 33 -0.84 -1.50 66.61
CA GLY A 33 -1.57 -1.21 67.81
C GLY A 33 -1.61 0.27 68.18
N ASP A 34 -2.75 0.90 68.07
CA ASP A 34 -3.54 1.39 69.16
C ASP A 34 -4.65 2.35 68.65
N SER A 35 -5.84 1.97 69.08
CA SER A 35 -7.09 2.77 68.94
C SER A 35 -7.10 3.90 69.97
N TRP A 36 -7.57 5.10 69.60
CA TRP A 36 -8.31 6.01 70.50
C TRP A 36 -9.32 6.86 69.71
N LEU A 37 -10.54 6.72 70.09
CA LEU A 37 -11.67 7.59 69.82
C LEU A 37 -11.45 9.01 70.39
N ILE A 38 -11.91 10.03 69.72
CA ILE A 38 -12.61 11.18 70.28
C ILE A 38 -13.35 11.95 69.14
N ALA A 39 -14.53 12.38 69.55
CA ALA A 39 -15.64 12.99 68.84
C ALA A 39 -15.39 14.40 68.32
N GLY A 40 -16.07 14.70 67.20
CA GLY A 40 -16.84 15.89 66.98
C GLY A 40 -16.09 17.19 66.61
N VAL A 41 -16.30 17.66 65.42
CA VAL A 41 -16.84 19.01 65.14
C VAL A 41 -17.22 19.06 63.66
N THR A 42 -18.46 19.37 63.40
CA THR A 42 -19.06 19.67 62.11
C THR A 42 -18.48 20.98 61.57
N ALA A 43 -17.73 20.91 60.47
CA ALA A 43 -17.46 22.08 59.65
C ALA A 43 -17.83 21.73 58.22
N MET A 44 -18.97 22.26 57.77
CA MET A 44 -19.31 22.31 56.35
C MET A 44 -18.27 23.17 55.61
N ILE A 45 -17.45 22.54 54.83
CA ILE A 45 -16.74 23.20 53.75
C ILE A 45 -17.35 22.68 52.44
N LEU A 46 -18.15 23.53 51.80
CA LEU A 46 -18.57 23.41 50.42
C LEU A 46 -17.32 23.45 49.54
N VAL A 47 -16.75 22.29 49.27
CA VAL A 47 -15.83 22.13 48.14
C VAL A 47 -16.72 21.89 46.94
N GLY A 48 -16.89 22.93 46.13
CA GLY A 48 -17.45 22.81 44.82
C GLY A 48 -16.60 21.82 44.00
N LEU A 49 -17.07 20.57 43.89
CA LEU A 49 -16.62 19.66 42.83
C LEU A 49 -17.11 20.27 41.50
N CYS A 50 -16.23 20.99 40.82
CA CYS A 50 -16.30 21.05 39.37
C CYS A 50 -16.08 19.62 38.84
N LEU A 51 -17.16 18.88 38.72
CA LEU A 51 -17.24 17.78 37.78
C LEU A 51 -17.17 18.43 36.41
N ALA A 52 -15.95 18.58 35.92
CA ALA A 52 -15.75 18.62 34.47
C ALA A 52 -16.30 17.27 34.00
N SER A 53 -17.53 17.27 33.54
CA SER A 53 -18.04 16.23 32.67
C SER A 53 -17.11 16.20 31.47
N VAL A 54 -16.17 15.27 31.47
CA VAL A 54 -15.62 14.74 30.22
C VAL A 54 -16.86 14.09 29.58
N GLN A 55 -17.57 14.86 28.76
CA GLN A 55 -18.40 14.29 27.75
C GLN A 55 -17.39 13.52 26.86
N ALA A 56 -17.30 12.21 27.14
CA ALA A 56 -16.95 11.31 26.10
C ALA A 56 -17.94 11.65 24.97
N HIS A 57 -17.45 12.23 23.88
CA HIS A 57 -18.15 12.16 22.63
C HIS A 57 -18.34 10.66 22.42
N GLU A 58 -19.52 10.16 22.75
CA GLU A 58 -20.05 8.98 22.12
C GLU A 58 -19.94 9.29 20.63
N VAL A 59 -18.95 8.71 19.97
CA VAL A 59 -18.93 8.59 18.51
C VAL A 59 -20.26 7.93 18.20
N ASP A 60 -21.15 8.73 17.65
CA ASP A 60 -22.50 8.31 17.31
C ASP A 60 -22.36 7.08 16.41
N SER A 61 -22.57 5.90 17.01
CA SER A 61 -22.53 4.60 16.32
C SER A 61 -23.70 4.44 15.34
N GLN A 62 -24.34 5.53 14.96
CA GLN A 62 -25.45 5.55 14.01
C GLN A 62 -25.01 5.61 12.54
N HIS A 63 -23.73 5.84 12.25
CA HIS A 63 -23.21 5.66 10.89
C HIS A 63 -22.64 4.26 10.75
N ALA A 64 -23.49 3.33 10.36
CA ALA A 64 -23.06 2.00 9.92
C ALA A 64 -22.13 2.16 8.69
N PRO A 65 -21.09 1.32 8.54
CA PRO A 65 -20.32 1.29 7.31
C PRO A 65 -21.29 0.96 6.16
N GLY A 66 -21.58 1.95 5.33
CA GLY A 66 -22.58 1.88 4.26
C GLY A 66 -23.44 3.14 4.09
N ASP A 67 -23.45 4.04 5.07
CA ASP A 67 -24.07 5.36 4.89
C ASP A 67 -23.13 6.24 4.07
N SER A 68 -23.53 6.56 2.85
CA SER A 68 -22.84 7.42 1.86
C SER A 68 -22.67 8.88 2.31
N ALA A 69 -22.96 9.20 3.56
CA ALA A 69 -22.80 10.54 4.13
C ALA A 69 -21.34 11.01 4.30
N TRP A 70 -20.37 10.12 4.07
CA TRP A 70 -18.94 10.43 4.22
C TRP A 70 -18.35 11.26 3.11
N LEU A 71 -19.03 11.34 1.97
CA LEU A 71 -18.60 12.11 0.82
C LEU A 71 -19.82 12.90 0.33
N ASP A 72 -20.01 14.10 0.83
CA ASP A 72 -20.87 14.99 0.10
C ASP A 72 -20.14 15.35 -1.21
N GLY A 73 -20.89 15.44 -2.32
CA GLY A 73 -20.31 15.73 -3.63
C GLY A 73 -19.49 17.04 -3.69
N ALA A 74 -19.50 17.85 -2.62
CA ALA A 74 -18.72 19.06 -2.46
C ALA A 74 -17.23 18.76 -2.26
N ALA A 75 -16.86 17.75 -1.45
CA ALA A 75 -15.45 17.38 -1.24
C ALA A 75 -14.80 16.88 -2.54
N TRP A 76 -15.54 16.14 -3.37
CA TRP A 76 -15.05 15.70 -4.68
C TRP A 76 -14.97 16.81 -5.71
N ALA A 77 -15.92 17.73 -5.73
CA ALA A 77 -15.86 18.92 -6.58
C ALA A 77 -14.66 19.80 -6.20
N GLU A 78 -14.32 19.86 -4.92
CA GLU A 78 -13.15 20.57 -4.42
C GLU A 78 -11.84 19.84 -4.84
N LEU A 79 -11.78 18.52 -4.78
CA LEU A 79 -10.64 17.74 -5.29
C LEU A 79 -10.47 17.83 -6.81
N ALA A 80 -11.57 17.88 -7.57
CA ALA A 80 -11.52 18.12 -9.01
C ALA A 80 -11.00 19.53 -9.33
N SER A 81 -11.25 20.49 -8.43
CA SER A 81 -10.82 21.89 -8.53
C SER A 81 -9.47 22.17 -7.87
N LEU A 82 -8.78 21.17 -7.29
CA LEU A 82 -7.43 21.33 -6.76
C LEU A 82 -6.49 21.74 -7.90
N ASP A 83 -6.50 23.03 -8.22
CA ASP A 83 -5.55 23.66 -9.12
C ASP A 83 -4.13 23.33 -8.66
N GLY A 84 -3.45 22.48 -9.43
CA GLY A 84 -2.09 22.06 -9.15
C GLY A 84 -1.92 20.66 -8.52
N ALA A 85 -2.97 19.95 -8.11
CA ALA A 85 -2.87 18.56 -7.65
C ALA A 85 -2.57 17.61 -8.82
N TRP A 86 -3.15 17.89 -9.99
CA TRP A 86 -2.96 17.07 -11.19
C TRP A 86 -1.80 17.56 -12.05
N SER A 87 -1.07 16.63 -12.61
CA SER A 87 -0.03 16.93 -13.61
C SER A 87 -0.62 17.64 -14.84
N ARG A 88 0.20 18.44 -15.50
CA ARG A 88 -0.18 19.19 -16.71
C ARG A 88 -0.71 18.33 -17.87
N ASP A 89 -0.33 17.06 -17.92
CA ASP A 89 -0.76 16.12 -18.95
C ASP A 89 -2.05 15.36 -18.57
N VAL A 90 -2.66 15.71 -17.43
CA VAL A 90 -3.94 15.19 -16.94
C VAL A 90 -5.00 16.26 -17.06
N SER A 91 -6.13 15.91 -17.65
CA SER A 91 -7.33 16.75 -17.63
C SER A 91 -8.47 16.03 -16.92
N VAL A 92 -9.18 16.76 -16.08
CA VAL A 92 -10.26 16.24 -15.25
C VAL A 92 -11.50 17.07 -15.49
N GLU A 93 -12.64 16.40 -15.64
CA GLU A 93 -13.95 17.04 -15.80
C GLU A 93 -15.00 16.23 -15.04
N GLU A 94 -15.95 16.90 -14.41
CA GLU A 94 -17.10 16.23 -13.82
C GLU A 94 -18.15 15.98 -14.91
N SER A 95 -18.70 14.76 -14.97
CA SER A 95 -19.77 14.39 -15.87
C SER A 95 -20.58 13.23 -15.29
N ASP A 96 -21.89 13.41 -15.21
CA ASP A 96 -22.84 12.37 -14.79
C ASP A 96 -22.50 11.72 -13.42
N GLY A 97 -22.12 12.54 -12.42
CA GLY A 97 -21.76 12.08 -11.08
C GLY A 97 -20.45 11.29 -11.04
N LYS A 98 -19.60 11.47 -12.04
CA LYS A 98 -18.26 10.87 -12.12
C LYS A 98 -17.22 11.92 -12.46
N LEU A 99 -16.02 11.72 -11.96
CA LEU A 99 -14.85 12.46 -12.39
C LEU A 99 -14.27 11.74 -13.61
N VAL A 100 -14.32 12.38 -14.75
CA VAL A 100 -13.72 11.85 -15.99
C VAL A 100 -12.32 12.38 -16.15
N LEU A 101 -11.35 11.47 -16.04
CA LEU A 101 -9.93 11.75 -16.16
C LEU A 101 -9.43 11.32 -17.54
N ARG A 102 -8.66 12.19 -18.20
CA ARG A 102 -7.92 11.86 -19.45
C ARG A 102 -6.44 12.04 -19.21
N SER A 103 -5.64 11.08 -19.64
CA SER A 103 -4.19 11.11 -19.45
C SER A 103 -3.46 10.45 -20.61
N LYS A 104 -2.22 10.88 -20.81
CA LYS A 104 -1.26 10.20 -21.69
C LYS A 104 -0.49 9.09 -20.96
N GLY A 105 -0.63 8.95 -19.64
CA GLY A 105 0.08 7.96 -18.83
C GLY A 105 1.60 8.12 -18.89
N LEU A 106 2.07 9.34 -19.01
CA LEU A 106 3.49 9.67 -18.99
C LEU A 106 3.89 10.14 -17.59
N PRO A 107 4.97 9.60 -17.02
CA PRO A 107 5.48 10.08 -15.74
C PRO A 107 6.00 11.52 -15.87
N ASP A 108 5.73 12.34 -14.86
CA ASP A 108 6.19 13.73 -14.71
C ASP A 108 7.41 13.84 -13.78
N HIS A 109 7.94 12.71 -13.36
CA HIS A 109 9.15 12.57 -12.55
C HIS A 109 10.25 11.82 -13.29
N ALA A 110 11.46 11.81 -12.73
CA ALA A 110 12.57 11.03 -13.27
C ALA A 110 12.27 9.53 -13.24
N THR A 111 12.48 8.87 -14.37
CA THR A 111 12.32 7.42 -14.52
C THR A 111 13.67 6.73 -14.67
N GLY A 112 13.69 5.40 -14.53
CA GLY A 112 14.76 4.58 -15.00
C GLY A 112 14.92 4.66 -16.54
N ARG A 113 16.03 4.15 -17.04
CA ARG A 113 16.24 4.03 -18.49
C ARG A 113 15.37 2.91 -19.05
N PHE A 114 14.54 3.24 -20.03
CA PHE A 114 13.76 2.27 -20.81
C PHE A 114 13.98 2.48 -22.31
N PRO A 115 14.31 1.44 -23.09
CA PRO A 115 14.52 0.04 -22.70
C PRO A 115 15.72 -0.19 -21.78
N ASN A 116 15.67 -1.27 -20.97
CA ASN A 116 16.79 -1.76 -20.18
C ASN A 116 16.98 -3.28 -20.38
N ALA A 117 18.01 -3.87 -19.73
CA ALA A 117 18.36 -5.27 -19.92
C ALA A 117 17.23 -6.26 -19.59
N SER A 118 16.34 -5.89 -18.65
CA SER A 118 15.24 -6.75 -18.19
C SER A 118 13.87 -6.30 -18.70
N ASN A 119 13.78 -5.09 -19.28
CA ASN A 119 12.56 -4.56 -19.88
C ASN A 119 12.88 -3.94 -21.25
N PRO A 120 12.56 -4.62 -22.37
CA PRO A 120 12.89 -4.16 -23.71
C PRO A 120 11.97 -3.07 -24.25
N ASN A 121 10.98 -2.63 -23.49
CA ASN A 121 9.96 -1.70 -23.96
C ASN A 121 10.36 -0.25 -23.69
N ALA A 122 10.02 0.66 -24.61
CA ALA A 122 10.19 2.10 -24.43
C ALA A 122 8.90 2.73 -23.95
N ILE A 123 8.99 3.75 -23.11
CA ILE A 123 7.84 4.54 -22.65
C ILE A 123 7.20 5.23 -23.87
N ARG A 124 5.89 5.14 -24.00
CA ARG A 124 5.10 5.76 -25.07
C ARG A 124 3.80 6.35 -24.49
N PRO A 125 3.33 7.48 -25.03
CA PRO A 125 2.05 8.04 -24.64
C PRO A 125 0.92 7.03 -24.85
N GLN A 126 0.02 7.00 -23.90
CA GLN A 126 -1.22 6.24 -23.94
C GLN A 126 -2.40 7.18 -24.25
N SER A 127 -3.59 6.64 -24.38
CA SER A 127 -4.83 7.40 -24.52
C SER A 127 -5.82 6.88 -23.49
N TYR A 128 -5.59 7.26 -22.23
CA TYR A 128 -6.45 6.87 -21.14
C TYR A 128 -7.65 7.80 -21.02
N ARG A 129 -8.79 7.22 -20.70
CA ARG A 129 -9.99 7.90 -20.24
C ARG A 129 -10.61 7.04 -19.15
N PHE A 130 -10.50 7.52 -17.94
CA PHE A 130 -11.05 6.85 -16.76
C PHE A 130 -12.25 7.61 -16.24
N SER A 131 -13.17 6.90 -15.62
CA SER A 131 -14.32 7.47 -14.92
C SER A 131 -14.27 7.00 -13.49
N LEU A 132 -14.16 7.92 -12.55
CA LEU A 132 -14.11 7.66 -11.11
C LEU A 132 -15.48 8.01 -10.52
N PRO A 133 -16.14 7.12 -9.77
CA PRO A 133 -17.35 7.46 -9.03
C PRO A 133 -17.07 8.61 -8.07
N LEU A 134 -17.93 9.62 -8.02
CA LEU A 134 -17.84 10.72 -7.05
C LEU A 134 -18.52 10.38 -5.71
N ASP A 135 -19.27 9.31 -5.68
CA ASP A 135 -19.93 8.78 -4.49
C ASP A 135 -19.67 7.26 -4.41
N PRO A 136 -18.44 6.86 -4.02
CA PRO A 136 -18.09 5.46 -3.93
C PRO A 136 -18.83 4.81 -2.77
N VAL A 137 -19.41 3.64 -3.03
CA VAL A 137 -20.14 2.84 -2.04
C VAL A 137 -19.25 1.74 -1.51
N MET A 138 -19.11 1.67 -0.19
CA MET A 138 -18.34 0.62 0.47
C MET A 138 -19.13 -0.69 0.49
N HIS A 139 -18.46 -1.79 0.13
CA HIS A 139 -19.01 -3.14 0.21
C HIS A 139 -18.45 -3.86 1.45
N ASP A 140 -19.26 -4.70 2.07
CA ASP A 140 -18.85 -5.51 3.24
C ASP A 140 -17.69 -6.44 2.91
N THR A 141 -17.68 -6.99 1.70
CA THR A 141 -16.62 -7.88 1.20
C THR A 141 -15.88 -7.24 0.06
N GLY A 142 -14.55 -7.27 0.13
CA GLY A 142 -13.72 -6.75 -0.94
C GLY A 142 -13.83 -7.57 -2.22
N GLN A 143 -13.70 -6.90 -3.37
CA GLN A 143 -13.66 -7.51 -4.70
C GLN A 143 -12.23 -7.56 -5.21
N ALA A 144 -11.75 -8.73 -5.64
CA ALA A 144 -10.40 -8.87 -6.19
C ALA A 144 -10.20 -7.96 -7.41
N SER A 145 -9.07 -7.27 -7.46
CA SER A 145 -8.73 -6.32 -8.54
C SER A 145 -8.34 -7.00 -9.86
N ARG A 146 -8.39 -8.32 -9.91
CA ARG A 146 -7.98 -9.10 -11.09
C ARG A 146 -8.76 -8.70 -12.35
N GLY A 147 -8.03 -8.33 -13.40
CA GLY A 147 -8.63 -7.90 -14.67
C GLY A 147 -8.84 -6.38 -14.77
N TYR A 148 -8.52 -5.65 -13.72
CA TYR A 148 -8.55 -4.19 -13.67
C TYR A 148 -7.15 -3.62 -13.43
N LEU A 149 -6.91 -2.39 -13.90
CA LEU A 149 -5.93 -1.50 -13.31
C LEU A 149 -6.48 -1.10 -11.94
N PHE A 150 -5.64 -1.07 -10.92
CA PHE A 150 -6.11 -0.76 -9.58
C PHE A 150 -6.56 0.70 -9.45
N GLY A 151 -5.84 1.61 -10.10
CA GLY A 151 -6.14 3.03 -10.01
C GLY A 151 -5.25 3.85 -10.92
N VAL A 152 -5.28 5.15 -10.71
CA VAL A 152 -4.52 6.15 -11.46
C VAL A 152 -3.91 7.17 -10.50
N GLY A 153 -2.64 7.49 -10.69
CA GLY A 153 -1.93 8.54 -9.95
C GLY A 153 -2.36 9.94 -10.39
N LEU A 154 -2.06 10.94 -9.56
CA LEU A 154 -2.32 12.36 -9.88
C LEU A 154 -1.58 12.81 -11.15
N ASN A 155 -0.51 12.12 -11.54
CA ASN A 155 0.19 12.32 -12.81
C ASN A 155 -0.40 11.51 -13.98
N GLY A 156 -1.48 10.79 -13.76
CA GLY A 156 -2.17 10.02 -14.80
C GLY A 156 -1.50 8.70 -15.17
N VAL A 157 -0.44 8.29 -14.46
CA VAL A 157 0.18 6.96 -14.58
C VAL A 157 -0.66 5.97 -13.78
N VAL A 158 -0.85 4.78 -14.31
CA VAL A 158 -1.71 3.77 -13.71
C VAL A 158 -0.99 2.91 -12.67
N PHE A 159 -1.74 2.43 -11.67
CA PHE A 159 -1.31 1.39 -10.74
C PHE A 159 -1.78 0.02 -11.27
N ASP A 160 -0.81 -0.86 -11.51
CA ASP A 160 -1.06 -2.24 -11.97
C ASP A 160 -0.28 -3.23 -11.11
N PRO A 161 -0.85 -3.66 -9.95
CA PRO A 161 -0.14 -4.52 -9.02
C PRO A 161 0.11 -5.93 -9.53
N GLY A 162 -0.64 -6.39 -10.54
CA GLY A 162 -0.52 -7.74 -11.06
C GLY A 162 0.64 -7.90 -12.03
N THR A 163 1.11 -9.14 -12.19
CA THR A 163 2.07 -9.51 -13.23
C THR A 163 1.46 -10.51 -14.20
N ALA A 164 2.10 -10.71 -15.33
CA ALA A 164 1.79 -11.77 -16.28
C ALA A 164 2.76 -12.96 -16.18
N GLU A 165 3.63 -12.92 -15.21
CA GLU A 165 4.64 -13.93 -14.93
C GLU A 165 4.06 -15.00 -14.01
N ASN A 166 4.02 -16.23 -14.50
CA ASN A 166 3.46 -17.37 -13.79
C ASN A 166 4.50 -18.49 -13.68
N TRP A 167 4.41 -19.24 -12.61
CA TRP A 167 5.15 -20.48 -12.47
C TRP A 167 4.38 -21.63 -13.16
N THR A 168 5.11 -22.49 -13.83
CA THR A 168 4.63 -23.78 -14.33
C THR A 168 5.65 -24.86 -14.00
N PRO A 169 5.30 -26.15 -14.04
CA PRO A 169 6.28 -27.23 -13.88
C PRO A 169 7.47 -27.15 -14.84
N ASP A 170 7.27 -26.54 -16.01
CA ASP A 170 8.30 -26.33 -17.03
C ASP A 170 9.13 -25.05 -16.80
N GLY A 171 8.82 -24.30 -15.75
CA GLY A 171 9.52 -23.07 -15.38
C GLY A 171 8.68 -21.81 -15.49
N LEU A 172 9.37 -20.65 -15.61
CA LEU A 172 8.72 -19.33 -15.70
C LEU A 172 7.98 -19.19 -17.03
N GLN A 173 6.68 -18.98 -16.97
CA GLN A 173 5.86 -18.58 -18.12
C GLN A 173 5.59 -17.08 -18.08
N ARG A 174 5.84 -16.39 -19.21
CA ARG A 174 5.49 -14.97 -19.38
C ARG A 174 4.25 -14.85 -20.25
N GLY A 175 3.21 -14.19 -19.72
CA GLY A 175 1.92 -14.11 -20.40
C GLY A 175 1.13 -15.44 -20.37
N GLY A 176 0.11 -15.55 -21.18
CA GLY A 176 -0.74 -16.76 -21.28
C GLY A 176 -1.87 -16.80 -20.27
N GLN A 177 -2.33 -18.00 -19.94
CA GLN A 177 -3.38 -18.20 -18.93
C GLN A 177 -2.75 -18.11 -17.54
N PRO A 178 -3.42 -17.42 -16.58
CA PRO A 178 -2.97 -17.41 -15.21
C PRO A 178 -2.90 -18.83 -14.64
N THR A 179 -1.87 -19.12 -13.89
CA THR A 179 -1.73 -20.35 -13.10
C THR A 179 -2.08 -20.07 -11.64
N ASP A 180 -2.03 -21.11 -10.83
CA ASP A 180 -2.24 -20.97 -9.38
C ASP A 180 -1.08 -20.26 -8.69
N TRP A 181 0.07 -20.04 -9.37
CA TRP A 181 1.28 -19.43 -8.85
C TRP A 181 1.75 -18.28 -9.73
N THR A 182 1.43 -17.06 -9.30
CA THR A 182 1.80 -15.82 -9.98
C THR A 182 2.95 -15.15 -9.23
N TYR A 183 4.01 -14.81 -9.95
CA TYR A 183 5.13 -14.07 -9.34
C TYR A 183 4.72 -12.67 -8.92
N GLU A 184 5.23 -12.22 -7.78
CA GLU A 184 5.13 -10.83 -7.37
C GLU A 184 6.10 -9.94 -8.16
N ALA A 185 5.68 -8.73 -8.52
CA ALA A 185 6.54 -7.78 -9.23
C ALA A 185 7.70 -7.34 -8.33
N ILE A 186 7.38 -7.04 -7.08
CA ILE A 186 8.33 -6.64 -6.02
C ILE A 186 8.48 -7.83 -5.08
N GLY A 187 9.70 -8.17 -4.73
CA GLY A 187 9.99 -9.29 -3.83
C GLY A 187 11.15 -10.15 -4.32
N PRO A 188 11.49 -11.22 -3.63
CA PRO A 188 12.61 -12.08 -3.98
C PRO A 188 12.41 -12.80 -5.31
N GLY A 189 13.50 -13.24 -5.92
CA GLY A 189 13.52 -14.04 -7.14
C GLY A 189 14.08 -13.32 -8.36
N GLU A 190 15.35 -13.60 -8.71
CA GLU A 190 16.03 -13.03 -9.86
C GLU A 190 15.41 -13.46 -11.20
N GLN A 191 14.76 -14.61 -11.24
CA GLN A 191 14.19 -15.18 -12.48
C GLN A 191 13.10 -14.32 -13.12
N LYS A 192 12.44 -13.50 -12.30
CA LYS A 192 11.34 -12.61 -12.72
C LYS A 192 11.75 -11.17 -12.97
N ASN A 193 13.06 -10.86 -12.96
CA ASN A 193 13.51 -9.48 -13.08
C ASN A 193 12.74 -8.74 -14.21
N LEU A 194 11.85 -7.84 -13.78
CA LEU A 194 10.96 -7.08 -14.66
C LEU A 194 11.59 -5.76 -15.11
N GLY A 195 12.79 -5.44 -14.61
CA GLY A 195 13.47 -4.20 -14.91
C GLY A 195 12.80 -2.97 -14.33
N LEU A 196 12.23 -3.10 -13.12
CA LEU A 196 11.63 -1.98 -12.39
C LEU A 196 12.66 -0.88 -12.15
N ASP A 197 12.21 0.36 -12.19
CA ASP A 197 13.00 1.53 -11.79
C ASP A 197 12.84 1.87 -10.30
N ALA A 198 13.44 2.99 -9.88
CA ALA A 198 13.36 3.44 -8.49
C ALA A 198 11.93 3.78 -8.02
N SER A 199 11.02 4.06 -8.95
CA SER A 199 9.60 4.31 -8.66
C SER A 199 8.76 3.03 -8.64
N ASN A 200 9.38 1.86 -8.53
CA ASN A 200 8.70 0.56 -8.58
C ASN A 200 7.84 0.38 -9.83
N ALA A 201 8.30 0.90 -10.96
CA ALA A 201 7.56 0.92 -12.21
C ALA A 201 8.38 0.34 -13.37
N HIS A 202 7.68 -0.14 -14.36
CA HIS A 202 8.27 -0.54 -15.64
C HIS A 202 7.32 -0.31 -16.82
N VAL A 203 7.69 -0.79 -18.01
CA VAL A 203 6.96 -0.50 -19.24
C VAL A 203 6.40 -1.78 -19.86
N GLN A 204 5.09 -1.80 -20.13
CA GLN A 204 4.43 -2.87 -20.86
C GLN A 204 4.81 -2.87 -22.37
N PRO A 205 4.58 -3.97 -23.13
CA PRO A 205 4.81 -4.01 -24.57
C PRO A 205 4.08 -2.92 -25.37
N THR A 206 2.99 -2.39 -24.86
CA THR A 206 2.24 -1.26 -25.41
C THR A 206 2.95 0.08 -25.27
N GLY A 207 4.00 0.14 -24.44
CA GLY A 207 4.69 1.37 -24.04
C GLY A 207 4.09 2.03 -22.78
N ALA A 208 3.13 1.41 -22.14
CA ALA A 208 2.52 1.92 -20.91
C ALA A 208 3.46 1.77 -19.71
N TYR A 209 3.91 2.89 -19.16
CA TYR A 209 4.60 2.95 -17.87
C TYR A 209 3.57 2.80 -16.76
N HIS A 210 3.85 2.01 -15.73
CA HIS A 210 2.90 1.74 -14.64
C HIS A 210 3.61 1.34 -13.35
N TYR A 211 2.95 1.60 -12.22
CA TYR A 211 3.46 1.36 -10.88
C TYR A 211 3.03 0.00 -10.33
N HIS A 212 3.98 -0.71 -9.73
CA HIS A 212 3.76 -1.93 -8.95
C HIS A 212 3.86 -1.73 -7.44
N GLY A 213 4.32 -0.57 -7.00
CA GLY A 213 4.52 -0.22 -5.59
C GLY A 213 4.52 1.30 -5.41
N ILE A 214 5.10 1.75 -4.30
CA ILE A 214 5.19 3.16 -3.97
C ILE A 214 5.94 3.91 -5.09
N PRO A 215 5.30 4.89 -5.75
CA PRO A 215 5.90 5.68 -6.80
C PRO A 215 6.79 6.78 -6.20
N THR A 216 8.03 6.44 -5.84
CA THR A 216 8.92 7.35 -5.10
C THR A 216 9.14 8.67 -5.81
N GLY A 217 9.19 8.68 -7.15
CA GLY A 217 9.32 9.90 -7.94
C GLY A 217 8.10 10.80 -7.81
N LEU A 218 6.90 10.24 -7.93
CA LEU A 218 5.66 10.99 -7.75
C LEU A 218 5.53 11.53 -6.33
N LEU A 219 5.86 10.70 -5.31
CA LEU A 219 5.86 11.14 -3.92
C LEU A 219 6.82 12.29 -3.67
N ALA A 220 8.04 12.24 -4.22
CA ALA A 220 9.04 13.25 -4.01
C ALA A 220 8.63 14.63 -4.55
N GLU A 221 7.83 14.68 -5.63
CA GLU A 221 7.32 15.90 -6.23
C GLU A 221 6.13 16.51 -5.48
N HIS A 222 5.31 15.65 -4.84
CA HIS A 222 4.09 16.05 -4.13
C HIS A 222 4.24 16.07 -2.60
N GLN A 223 5.36 15.59 -2.06
CA GLN A 223 5.63 15.60 -0.62
C GLN A 223 6.44 16.80 -0.17
N ALA A 224 5.86 17.62 0.69
CA ALA A 224 6.62 18.14 1.79
C ALA A 224 6.98 16.93 2.68
N GLN A 225 8.27 16.65 2.87
CA GLN A 225 8.75 15.47 3.61
C GLN A 225 8.01 15.30 4.94
N GLY A 226 7.48 14.10 5.18
CA GLY A 226 6.80 13.75 6.42
C GLY A 226 5.34 14.16 6.50
N GLN A 227 4.61 14.28 5.38
CA GLN A 227 3.17 14.51 5.37
C GLN A 227 2.40 13.29 4.83
N MET A 228 1.16 13.12 5.29
CA MET A 228 0.21 12.24 4.62
C MET A 228 -0.08 12.80 3.24
N THR A 229 0.10 11.98 2.19
CA THR A 229 0.11 12.47 0.80
C THR A 229 -0.86 11.67 -0.05
N LEU A 230 -1.85 12.36 -0.59
CA LEU A 230 -2.72 11.82 -1.65
C LEU A 230 -1.87 11.64 -2.91
N ILE A 231 -1.92 10.45 -3.52
CA ILE A 231 -1.13 10.10 -4.71
C ILE A 231 -1.98 9.67 -5.90
N GLY A 232 -3.26 9.44 -5.71
CA GLY A 232 -4.16 9.04 -6.78
C GLY A 232 -5.49 8.53 -6.29
N PHE A 233 -6.22 7.88 -7.19
CA PHE A 233 -7.53 7.31 -6.93
C PHE A 233 -7.64 5.90 -7.48
N ALA A 234 -8.30 5.03 -6.72
CA ALA A 234 -8.60 3.67 -7.14
C ALA A 234 -9.79 3.64 -8.12
N ALA A 235 -9.92 2.55 -8.86
CA ALA A 235 -10.96 2.41 -9.88
C ALA A 235 -12.39 2.45 -9.32
N ASP A 236 -12.57 2.20 -8.03
CA ASP A 236 -13.83 2.29 -7.31
C ASP A 236 -14.10 3.68 -6.70
N GLY A 237 -13.19 4.65 -6.96
CA GLY A 237 -13.33 6.04 -6.54
C GLY A 237 -12.63 6.40 -5.25
N TRP A 238 -12.26 5.45 -4.39
CA TRP A 238 -11.59 5.77 -3.14
C TRP A 238 -10.17 6.32 -3.34
N PRO A 239 -9.74 7.31 -2.52
CA PRO A 239 -8.41 7.89 -2.63
C PRO A 239 -7.30 6.88 -2.24
N ILE A 240 -6.13 7.07 -2.84
CA ILE A 240 -4.91 6.30 -2.58
C ILE A 240 -3.88 7.22 -1.97
N TYR A 241 -3.38 6.86 -0.80
CA TYR A 241 -2.34 7.59 -0.08
C TYR A 241 -1.00 6.85 -0.08
N GLY A 242 0.06 7.61 0.13
CA GLY A 242 1.38 7.08 0.46
C GLY A 242 1.39 6.34 1.80
N PRO A 243 2.56 5.83 2.24
CA PRO A 243 2.64 4.96 3.42
C PRO A 243 2.40 5.69 4.75
N LEU A 244 2.60 7.03 4.79
CA LEU A 244 2.40 7.81 6.00
C LEU A 244 0.95 8.17 6.20
N SER A 245 0.46 7.99 7.43
CA SER A 245 -0.88 8.38 7.83
C SER A 245 -0.95 8.66 9.33
N HIS A 246 -1.99 9.32 9.77
CA HIS A 246 -2.23 9.61 11.17
C HIS A 246 -2.33 8.32 12.00
N ARG A 247 -1.65 8.25 13.14
CA ARG A 247 -1.68 7.08 14.03
C ARG A 247 -3.10 6.79 14.49
N ASP A 248 -3.77 7.82 15.00
CA ASP A 248 -5.19 7.79 15.30
C ASP A 248 -5.97 8.17 14.03
N PRO A 249 -6.77 7.26 13.47
CA PRO A 249 -7.51 7.53 12.24
C PRO A 249 -8.62 8.57 12.40
N THR A 250 -8.92 9.00 13.61
CA THR A 250 -9.96 10.01 13.90
C THR A 250 -9.41 11.39 14.26
N ASP A 251 -8.06 11.54 14.25
CA ASP A 251 -7.39 12.75 14.73
C ASP A 251 -6.28 13.19 13.75
N LEU A 252 -6.52 14.30 13.03
CA LEU A 252 -5.56 14.94 12.13
C LEU A 252 -4.32 15.52 12.82
N ASP A 253 -4.38 15.74 14.12
CA ASP A 253 -3.25 16.23 14.92
C ASP A 253 -2.41 15.09 15.50
N SER A 254 -2.85 13.85 15.37
CA SER A 254 -2.09 12.69 15.85
C SER A 254 -0.80 12.49 15.03
N PRO A 255 0.26 11.93 15.63
CA PRO A 255 1.52 11.73 14.93
C PRO A 255 1.37 10.89 13.67
N LEU A 256 2.06 11.28 12.62
CA LEU A 256 2.17 10.47 11.39
C LEU A 256 3.08 9.26 11.62
N VAL A 257 2.65 8.12 11.13
CA VAL A 257 3.37 6.84 11.16
C VAL A 257 3.25 6.14 9.81
N GLU A 258 4.22 5.30 9.49
CA GLU A 258 4.05 4.34 8.40
C GLU A 258 3.06 3.25 8.81
N LEU A 259 2.00 3.09 8.02
CA LEU A 259 1.02 2.04 8.25
C LEU A 259 1.52 0.71 7.68
N ARG A 260 1.28 -0.35 8.45
CA ARG A 260 1.70 -1.70 8.09
C ARG A 260 0.52 -2.49 7.53
N SER A 261 0.81 -3.24 6.49
CA SER A 261 -0.12 -4.22 5.95
C SER A 261 -0.42 -5.33 6.97
N SER A 262 -1.64 -5.86 6.93
CA SER A 262 -2.02 -7.05 7.69
C SER A 262 -1.78 -8.36 6.95
N TYR A 263 -1.07 -8.33 5.82
CA TYR A 263 -0.65 -9.53 5.13
C TYR A 263 0.64 -10.08 5.72
N GLN A 264 0.65 -11.40 5.94
CA GLN A 264 1.78 -12.14 6.49
C GLN A 264 2.17 -13.29 5.56
N LEU A 265 3.45 -13.66 5.54
CA LEU A 265 3.86 -14.88 4.86
C LEU A 265 3.16 -16.09 5.50
N LYS A 266 2.68 -17.01 4.68
CA LYS A 266 2.16 -18.30 5.17
C LYS A 266 3.24 -19.07 5.88
N PRO A 267 2.92 -19.79 6.96
CA PRO A 267 3.89 -20.69 7.58
C PRO A 267 4.11 -21.94 6.72
N GLY A 268 5.31 -22.53 6.80
CA GLY A 268 5.62 -23.82 6.17
C GLY A 268 6.18 -23.70 4.75
N SER A 269 5.80 -24.64 3.89
CA SER A 269 6.36 -24.76 2.54
C SER A 269 5.24 -24.87 1.50
N ARG A 270 5.55 -24.35 0.30
CA ARG A 270 4.68 -24.50 -0.88
C ARG A 270 4.56 -25.98 -1.28
N PRO A 271 3.44 -26.38 -1.88
CA PRO A 271 3.37 -27.67 -2.56
C PRO A 271 4.45 -27.77 -3.65
N SER A 272 4.90 -28.98 -3.95
CA SER A 272 5.97 -29.26 -4.91
C SER A 272 5.48 -30.12 -6.07
N GLY A 273 6.34 -30.32 -7.07
CA GLY A 273 6.05 -31.08 -8.28
C GLY A 273 5.04 -30.35 -9.16
N ASN A 274 4.02 -31.04 -9.66
CA ASN A 274 3.02 -30.42 -10.53
C ASN A 274 2.04 -29.49 -9.77
N ALA A 275 1.98 -29.54 -8.44
CA ALA A 275 1.05 -28.76 -7.63
C ALA A 275 1.61 -27.39 -7.24
N GLY A 276 2.91 -27.17 -7.39
CA GLY A 276 3.50 -25.88 -7.05
C GLY A 276 5.02 -25.85 -7.07
N PRO A 277 5.59 -24.65 -6.89
CA PRO A 277 7.03 -24.41 -7.03
C PRO A 277 7.90 -25.01 -5.93
N GLY A 278 7.31 -25.48 -4.82
CA GLY A 278 8.07 -25.95 -3.68
C GLY A 278 8.77 -24.83 -2.92
N GLY A 279 9.63 -25.20 -1.95
CA GLY A 279 10.36 -24.24 -1.12
C GLY A 279 9.50 -23.58 -0.04
N ALA A 280 10.09 -22.72 0.77
CA ALA A 280 9.38 -21.94 1.79
C ALA A 280 8.52 -20.84 1.17
N TYR A 281 7.49 -20.41 1.86
CA TYR A 281 6.76 -19.19 1.52
C TYR A 281 7.65 -17.99 1.84
N ASP A 282 8.23 -17.35 0.84
CA ASP A 282 9.23 -16.29 0.98
C ASP A 282 8.82 -14.95 0.33
N GLY A 283 7.61 -14.87 -0.21
CA GLY A 283 7.10 -13.69 -0.89
C GLY A 283 7.40 -13.64 -2.40
N THR A 284 7.95 -14.69 -2.97
CA THR A 284 8.17 -14.78 -4.42
C THR A 284 6.87 -14.78 -5.21
N PHE A 285 5.81 -15.37 -4.65
CA PHE A 285 4.51 -15.49 -5.29
C PHE A 285 3.42 -14.78 -4.50
N THR A 286 2.41 -14.27 -5.20
CA THR A 286 1.21 -13.70 -4.58
C THR A 286 0.58 -14.68 -3.58
N GLN A 287 0.61 -15.96 -3.89
CA GLN A 287 0.02 -17.03 -3.08
C GLN A 287 0.80 -17.35 -1.80
N ASP A 288 1.98 -16.78 -1.63
CA ASP A 288 2.77 -16.90 -0.39
C ASP A 288 2.15 -16.16 0.79
N TRP A 289 1.32 -15.18 0.49
CA TRP A 289 0.76 -14.28 1.47
C TRP A 289 -0.65 -14.69 1.90
N GLN A 290 -0.98 -14.34 3.13
CA GLN A 290 -2.31 -14.46 3.70
C GLN A 290 -2.65 -13.23 4.52
N TYR A 291 -3.90 -12.80 4.45
CA TYR A 291 -4.41 -11.76 5.34
C TYR A 291 -4.61 -12.33 6.75
N VAL A 292 -4.10 -11.62 7.75
CA VAL A 292 -4.25 -11.95 9.18
C VAL A 292 -4.79 -10.71 9.88
N ALA A 293 -6.07 -10.70 10.15
CA ALA A 293 -6.75 -9.55 10.76
C ALA A 293 -6.04 -9.10 12.04
N GLY A 294 -5.77 -7.80 12.15
CA GLY A 294 -5.13 -7.19 13.32
C GLY A 294 -3.63 -7.41 13.46
N SER A 295 -2.96 -8.04 12.47
CA SER A 295 -1.49 -8.16 12.47
C SER A 295 -0.77 -6.91 11.99
N GLY A 296 -1.47 -6.00 11.34
CA GLY A 296 -1.04 -4.68 10.90
C GLY A 296 -2.13 -3.64 11.18
N ASP A 297 -2.06 -2.53 10.49
CA ASP A 297 -2.92 -1.35 10.70
C ASP A 297 -4.07 -1.27 9.69
N LEU A 298 -4.03 -2.10 8.64
CA LEU A 298 -4.89 -2.03 7.47
C LEU A 298 -5.78 -3.27 7.33
N ASP A 299 -6.92 -3.10 6.66
CA ASP A 299 -7.85 -4.17 6.35
C ASP A 299 -7.35 -5.10 5.21
N GLU A 300 -8.16 -6.04 4.78
CA GLU A 300 -7.84 -7.00 3.72
C GLU A 300 -7.62 -6.34 2.34
N ALA A 301 -8.21 -5.17 2.13
CA ALA A 301 -8.01 -4.38 0.91
C ALA A 301 -6.85 -3.39 1.03
N ASN A 302 -6.05 -3.48 2.10
CA ASN A 302 -4.93 -2.60 2.40
C ASN A 302 -5.35 -1.13 2.54
N GLY A 303 -6.49 -0.90 3.17
CA GLY A 303 -7.05 0.41 3.46
C GLY A 303 -7.62 0.49 4.87
N ARG A 304 -8.16 1.64 5.21
CA ARG A 304 -8.90 1.88 6.46
C ARG A 304 -9.81 3.10 6.32
N VAL A 305 -10.75 3.24 7.25
CA VAL A 305 -11.52 4.48 7.44
C VAL A 305 -10.73 5.43 8.33
N GLY A 306 -10.74 6.71 8.01
CA GLY A 306 -10.13 7.75 8.83
C GLY A 306 -10.13 9.12 8.18
N VAL A 307 -9.70 10.13 8.95
CA VAL A 307 -9.55 11.50 8.47
C VAL A 307 -8.26 11.66 7.67
N THR A 308 -8.31 12.52 6.67
CA THR A 308 -7.14 12.87 5.84
C THR A 308 -7.13 14.38 5.60
N PRO A 309 -6.04 14.98 5.14
CA PRO A 309 -6.00 16.42 4.84
C PRO A 309 -7.09 16.86 3.85
N GLU A 310 -7.40 16.02 2.86
CA GLU A 310 -8.41 16.29 1.84
C GLU A 310 -9.83 15.89 2.26
N PHE A 311 -9.95 15.00 3.27
CA PHE A 311 -11.23 14.53 3.80
C PHE A 311 -11.23 14.63 5.33
N PRO A 312 -11.36 15.84 5.88
CA PRO A 312 -11.27 16.07 7.33
C PRO A 312 -12.45 15.46 8.12
N ASP A 313 -13.58 15.24 7.47
CA ASP A 313 -14.74 14.57 8.07
C ASP A 313 -14.63 13.04 8.03
N GLY A 314 -13.57 12.51 7.38
CA GLY A 314 -13.30 11.09 7.26
C GLY A 314 -13.69 10.50 5.91
N THR A 315 -12.98 9.46 5.52
CA THR A 315 -13.22 8.68 4.30
C THR A 315 -12.62 7.28 4.45
N TYR A 316 -13.04 6.34 3.62
CA TYR A 316 -12.23 5.16 3.39
C TYR A 316 -11.09 5.54 2.43
N TYR A 317 -9.89 5.02 2.67
CA TYR A 317 -8.76 5.25 1.79
C TYR A 317 -7.83 4.04 1.72
N TYR A 318 -7.24 3.84 0.56
CA TYR A 318 -6.19 2.85 0.33
C TYR A 318 -4.82 3.41 0.69
N VAL A 319 -3.92 2.53 1.11
CA VAL A 319 -2.55 2.90 1.46
C VAL A 319 -1.58 2.05 0.65
N LEU A 320 -0.60 2.69 0.01
CA LEU A 320 0.55 1.99 -0.55
C LEU A 320 1.54 1.68 0.56
N THR A 321 2.00 0.44 0.65
CA THR A 321 2.88 -0.03 1.71
C THR A 321 4.23 -0.49 1.17
N HIS A 322 5.28 -0.41 2.00
CA HIS A 322 6.59 -0.95 1.66
C HIS A 322 6.61 -2.48 1.65
N GLU A 323 5.64 -3.09 2.33
CA GLU A 323 5.43 -4.53 2.39
C GLU A 323 4.29 -4.94 1.46
N PHE A 324 4.18 -6.25 1.19
CA PHE A 324 3.05 -6.78 0.43
C PHE A 324 1.71 -6.33 1.07
N PRO A 325 0.73 -5.87 0.27
CA PRO A 325 0.59 -6.03 -1.18
C PRO A 325 1.24 -4.93 -2.03
N PHE A 326 2.01 -3.99 -1.48
CA PHE A 326 2.64 -2.84 -2.13
C PHE A 326 1.61 -1.88 -2.73
N VAL A 327 0.86 -2.32 -3.72
CA VAL A 327 -0.39 -1.72 -4.23
C VAL A 327 -1.52 -2.68 -3.88
N PRO A 328 -2.66 -2.21 -3.37
CA PRO A 328 -3.78 -3.06 -2.97
C PRO A 328 -4.26 -4.02 -4.07
N ARG A 329 -4.80 -5.18 -3.67
CA ARG A 329 -5.24 -6.26 -4.57
C ARG A 329 -6.75 -6.44 -4.60
N MET A 330 -7.47 -5.63 -3.82
CA MET A 330 -8.92 -5.70 -3.69
C MET A 330 -9.51 -4.31 -3.69
N PHE A 331 -10.74 -4.21 -4.19
CA PHE A 331 -11.57 -3.00 -4.10
C PHE A 331 -12.57 -3.16 -2.97
N LYS A 332 -12.85 -2.10 -2.25
CA LYS A 332 -13.93 -2.03 -1.25
C LYS A 332 -15.23 -1.54 -1.85
N GLY A 333 -15.18 -0.96 -3.04
CA GLY A 333 -16.33 -0.54 -3.81
C GLY A 333 -16.38 -1.24 -5.18
N GLU A 334 -17.33 -0.83 -6.03
CA GLU A 334 -17.46 -1.33 -7.40
C GLU A 334 -16.51 -0.58 -8.34
N PRO A 335 -15.48 -1.23 -8.92
CA PRO A 335 -14.56 -0.58 -9.83
C PRO A 335 -15.24 -0.17 -11.14
N ASP A 336 -14.99 1.04 -11.61
CA ASP A 336 -15.51 1.49 -12.89
C ASP A 336 -14.89 0.70 -14.05
N ARG A 337 -15.73 0.32 -15.01
CA ARG A 337 -15.33 -0.51 -16.16
C ARG A 337 -14.30 0.15 -17.08
N SER A 338 -14.10 1.45 -16.99
CA SER A 338 -13.05 2.15 -17.74
C SER A 338 -11.63 1.70 -17.35
N PHE A 339 -11.47 1.13 -16.15
CA PHE A 339 -10.23 0.55 -15.65
C PHE A 339 -10.01 -0.91 -16.04
N MET A 340 -10.97 -1.56 -16.71
CA MET A 340 -10.77 -2.93 -17.17
C MET A 340 -9.58 -3.03 -18.12
N LYS A 341 -8.68 -3.95 -17.85
CA LYS A 341 -7.55 -4.25 -18.74
C LYS A 341 -8.08 -4.77 -20.07
N ARG A 342 -7.76 -4.06 -21.14
CA ARG A 342 -8.10 -4.53 -22.48
C ARG A 342 -7.27 -5.77 -22.77
N ARG A 343 -7.92 -6.88 -23.07
CA ARG A 343 -7.22 -8.03 -23.65
C ARG A 343 -6.64 -7.57 -24.98
N GLY A 344 -5.32 -7.63 -25.14
CA GLY A 344 -4.69 -7.39 -26.42
C GLY A 344 -5.31 -8.28 -27.49
N PRO A 345 -5.22 -7.92 -28.79
CA PRO A 345 -5.66 -8.79 -29.87
C PRO A 345 -5.07 -10.18 -29.62
N ARG A 346 -5.91 -11.21 -29.58
CA ARG A 346 -5.40 -12.59 -29.57
C ARG A 346 -4.56 -12.72 -30.83
N ASP A 347 -3.28 -13.03 -30.65
CA ASP A 347 -2.44 -13.43 -31.78
C ASP A 347 -3.04 -14.73 -32.35
N THR A 348 -3.86 -14.60 -33.36
CA THR A 348 -4.44 -15.71 -34.08
C THR A 348 -3.47 -16.28 -35.13
N SER A 349 -2.22 -15.78 -35.19
CA SER A 349 -1.20 -16.24 -36.11
C SER A 349 -0.65 -17.63 -35.77
N GLY A 350 -1.04 -18.22 -34.63
CA GLY A 350 -0.60 -19.56 -34.19
C GLY A 350 -1.48 -20.73 -34.62
N ARG A 351 -2.48 -20.56 -35.49
CA ARG A 351 -3.08 -21.71 -36.16
C ARG A 351 -2.22 -22.12 -37.34
N GLY A 352 -1.34 -23.10 -37.09
CA GLY A 352 -0.59 -23.81 -38.11
C GLY A 352 -1.51 -24.17 -39.26
N GLY A 353 -1.23 -23.61 -40.43
CA GLY A 353 -1.78 -24.12 -41.67
C GLY A 353 -1.42 -25.60 -41.82
N PRO A 354 -2.26 -26.40 -42.50
CA PRO A 354 -1.93 -27.81 -42.76
C PRO A 354 -0.58 -27.90 -43.43
N PRO A 355 0.24 -28.92 -43.12
CA PRO A 355 1.55 -29.07 -43.70
C PRO A 355 1.42 -29.19 -45.26
N PRO A 356 2.33 -28.58 -45.99
CA PRO A 356 2.29 -28.66 -47.47
C PRO A 356 2.31 -30.12 -47.89
N ARG A 357 1.36 -30.52 -48.77
CA ARG A 357 1.34 -31.84 -49.39
C ARG A 357 2.65 -32.00 -50.12
N ARG A 358 3.37 -33.08 -49.83
CA ARG A 358 4.53 -33.50 -50.63
C ARG A 358 4.06 -33.75 -52.07
N PRO A 359 4.77 -33.27 -53.08
CA PRO A 359 4.54 -33.70 -54.46
C PRO A 359 4.78 -35.19 -54.56
N GLY A 360 3.84 -35.89 -55.20
CA GLY A 360 3.84 -37.35 -55.34
C GLY A 360 5.09 -37.84 -56.05
N ALA A 361 5.54 -39.03 -55.60
CA ALA A 361 6.37 -39.93 -56.33
C ALA A 361 5.52 -40.75 -57.30
#